data_8c080870cf5dfabd239577904dff5571
#
_entry.id   8c080870cf5dfabd239577904dff5571
#
_cell.length_a   1.000
_cell.length_b   1.000
_cell.length_c   1.000
_cell.angle_alpha   90.00
_cell.angle_beta   90.00
_cell.angle_gamma   90.00
#
_symmetry.space_group_name_H-M   'P 1'
#
loop_
_entity.id
_entity.type
_entity.pdbx_description
1 polymer ?
#
loop_
_entity_poly.entity_id
_entity_poly.type
_entity_poly.pdbx_seq_one_letter_code
_entity_poly.pdbx_strand_id
1 'polypeptide(L)'
;TILVREFVDLLQGKRLDKKDVRQALTIINEVSEDVKQGKRYILFPEGGYDFNNRNNVCDFKAGSFKIALKTKAPIIPVALIDSYKVFNSFNLGPVTTQVHYLKPILFDEYGSLKTHEIAELVQHRIQEKINSILLPEM
;
A
#
# COMPACT_ATOMS: atom_id res chain seq x y z
N THR A 1 -15.75 -8.06 -9.38
CA THR A 1 -16.29 -9.31 -8.86
C THR A 1 -17.06 -9.01 -7.60
N ILE A 2 -18.32 -9.46 -7.48
CA ILE A 2 -19.25 -9.14 -6.38
C ILE A 2 -18.65 -9.51 -5.03
N LEU A 3 -18.05 -10.69 -4.91
CA LEU A 3 -17.44 -11.21 -3.68
C LEU A 3 -16.36 -10.32 -3.08
N VAL A 4 -15.47 -9.78 -3.91
CA VAL A 4 -14.40 -8.85 -3.45
C VAL A 4 -14.99 -7.55 -2.93
N ARG A 5 -16.09 -7.10 -3.55
CA ARG A 5 -16.78 -5.88 -3.15
C ARG A 5 -17.37 -6.01 -1.75
N GLU A 6 -18.11 -7.08 -1.50
CA GLU A 6 -18.71 -7.37 -0.20
C GLU A 6 -17.64 -7.55 0.89
N PHE A 7 -16.51 -8.19 0.56
CA PHE A 7 -15.40 -8.36 1.50
C PHE A 7 -14.75 -7.02 1.88
N VAL A 8 -14.55 -6.12 0.92
CA VAL A 8 -14.03 -4.76 1.20
C VAL A 8 -15.01 -3.97 2.05
N ASP A 9 -16.31 -4.08 1.80
CA ASP A 9 -17.35 -3.39 2.58
C ASP A 9 -17.43 -3.95 4.01
N LEU A 10 -17.31 -5.27 4.18
CA LEU A 10 -17.23 -5.92 5.50
C LEU A 10 -16.02 -5.43 6.31
N LEU A 11 -14.91 -5.20 5.66
CA LEU A 11 -13.70 -4.63 6.28
C LEU A 11 -13.76 -3.12 6.46
N GLN A 12 -14.92 -2.48 6.21
CA GLN A 12 -15.08 -1.02 6.21
C GLN A 12 -14.10 -0.28 5.29
N GLY A 13 -13.69 -0.94 4.20
CA GLY A 13 -12.73 -0.42 3.24
C GLY A 13 -13.27 0.81 2.51
N LYS A 14 -12.48 1.88 2.47
CA LYS A 14 -12.79 3.09 1.70
C LYS A 14 -12.30 2.92 0.27
N ARG A 15 -13.20 3.03 -0.70
CA ARG A 15 -12.86 2.89 -2.12
C ARG A 15 -12.62 4.27 -2.72
N LEU A 16 -11.46 4.41 -3.38
CA LEU A 16 -11.13 5.62 -4.14
C LEU A 16 -11.53 5.41 -5.59
N ASP A 17 -12.43 6.24 -6.11
CA ASP A 17 -12.64 6.32 -7.56
C ASP A 17 -11.50 7.15 -8.17
N LYS A 18 -10.77 6.53 -9.10
CA LYS A 18 -9.63 7.17 -9.78
C LYS A 18 -10.04 8.37 -10.63
N LYS A 19 -11.32 8.47 -10.98
CA LYS A 19 -11.88 9.52 -11.85
C LYS A 19 -12.52 10.68 -11.07
N ASP A 20 -12.85 10.47 -9.79
CA ASP A 20 -13.50 11.49 -8.97
C ASP A 20 -12.55 12.07 -7.92
N VAL A 21 -11.91 13.19 -8.28
CA VAL A 21 -10.98 13.92 -7.41
C VAL A 21 -11.69 14.45 -6.15
N ARG A 22 -12.98 14.84 -6.25
CA ARG A 22 -13.73 15.36 -5.10
C ARG A 22 -14.00 14.25 -4.09
N GLN A 23 -14.45 13.09 -4.56
CA GLN A 23 -14.62 11.90 -3.73
C GLN A 23 -13.30 11.50 -3.05
N ALA A 24 -12.19 11.51 -3.80
CA ALA A 24 -10.88 11.20 -3.25
C ALA A 24 -10.48 12.14 -2.10
N LEU A 25 -10.73 13.44 -2.23
CA LEU A 25 -10.46 14.42 -1.17
C LEU A 25 -11.35 14.19 0.06
N THR A 26 -12.62 13.88 -0.13
CA THR A 26 -13.54 13.56 0.97
C THR A 26 -13.04 12.35 1.75
N ILE A 27 -12.69 11.26 1.06
CA ILE A 27 -12.16 10.05 1.69
C ILE A 27 -10.84 10.31 2.42
N ILE A 28 -9.93 11.09 1.84
CA ILE A 28 -8.67 11.47 2.51
C ILE A 28 -8.95 12.21 3.80
N ASN A 29 -9.94 13.10 3.83
CA ASN A 29 -10.31 13.83 5.04
C ASN A 29 -10.93 12.90 6.10
N GLU A 30 -11.89 12.07 5.72
CA GLU A 30 -12.52 11.08 6.62
C GLU A 30 -11.48 10.16 7.25
N VAL A 31 -10.60 9.55 6.42
CA VAL A 31 -9.55 8.66 6.90
C VAL A 31 -8.57 9.41 7.80
N SER A 32 -8.27 10.68 7.49
CA SER A 32 -7.38 11.47 8.33
C SER A 32 -7.97 11.71 9.72
N GLU A 33 -9.27 11.99 9.83
CA GLU A 33 -9.95 12.14 11.13
C GLU A 33 -9.98 10.80 11.89
N ASP A 34 -10.28 9.71 11.22
CA ASP A 34 -10.25 8.37 11.80
C ASP A 34 -8.84 8.02 12.36
N VAL A 35 -7.77 8.34 11.62
CA VAL A 35 -6.39 8.10 12.06
C VAL A 35 -6.03 8.96 13.27
N LYS A 36 -6.47 10.23 13.33
CA LYS A 36 -6.29 11.08 14.51
C LYS A 36 -7.00 10.51 15.75
N GLN A 37 -8.10 9.80 15.56
CA GLN A 37 -8.83 9.09 16.62
C GLN A 37 -8.19 7.73 17.00
N GLY A 38 -7.05 7.37 16.41
CA GLY A 38 -6.30 6.14 16.71
C GLY A 38 -6.65 4.93 15.83
N LYS A 39 -7.52 5.08 14.82
CA LYS A 39 -7.76 4.02 13.86
C LYS A 39 -6.55 3.79 12.96
N ARG A 40 -6.38 2.56 12.50
CA ARG A 40 -5.29 2.15 11.61
C ARG A 40 -5.87 1.77 10.25
N TYR A 41 -5.18 2.17 9.20
CA TYR A 41 -5.57 1.88 7.82
C TYR A 41 -4.46 1.17 7.05
N ILE A 42 -4.85 0.24 6.21
CA ILE A 42 -3.99 -0.34 5.18
C ILE A 42 -4.26 0.40 3.88
N LEU A 43 -3.19 0.89 3.24
CA LEU A 43 -3.25 1.57 1.96
C LEU A 43 -2.58 0.72 0.89
N PHE A 44 -3.21 0.67 -0.29
CA PHE A 44 -2.66 0.07 -1.49
C PHE A 44 -2.32 1.18 -2.50
N PRO A 45 -1.14 1.80 -2.39
CA PRO A 45 -0.81 3.02 -3.14
C PRO A 45 -0.63 2.79 -4.63
N GLU A 46 -0.42 1.56 -5.07
CA GLU A 46 -0.36 1.20 -6.49
C GLU A 46 -1.70 1.44 -7.20
N GLY A 47 -2.80 1.42 -6.45
CA GLY A 47 -4.15 1.71 -6.95
C GLY A 47 -4.68 0.71 -7.96
N GLY A 48 -4.12 -0.49 -8.03
CA GLY A 48 -4.57 -1.57 -8.87
C GLY A 48 -3.66 -2.78 -8.76
N TYR A 49 -4.02 -3.83 -9.47
CA TYR A 49 -3.25 -5.06 -9.57
C TYR A 49 -2.80 -5.25 -11.02
N ASP A 50 -1.51 -5.50 -11.24
CA ASP A 50 -0.96 -5.87 -12.53
C ASP A 50 -0.32 -7.26 -12.42
N PHE A 51 -0.90 -8.23 -13.15
CA PHE A 51 -0.42 -9.62 -13.21
C PHE A 51 1.01 -9.75 -13.75
N ASN A 52 1.47 -8.80 -14.54
CA ASN A 52 2.77 -8.86 -15.19
C ASN A 52 3.91 -8.42 -14.27
N ASN A 53 3.61 -7.61 -13.26
CA ASN A 53 4.65 -7.05 -12.39
C ASN A 53 5.21 -8.04 -11.37
N ARG A 54 4.51 -9.14 -11.09
CA ARG A 54 4.95 -10.16 -10.13
C ARG A 54 5.39 -9.55 -8.79
N ASN A 55 6.68 -9.64 -8.47
CA ASN A 55 7.28 -9.07 -7.25
C ASN A 55 7.87 -7.66 -7.46
N ASN A 56 7.65 -7.03 -8.61
CA ASN A 56 8.08 -5.65 -8.83
C ASN A 56 6.97 -4.69 -8.37
N VAL A 57 7.35 -3.70 -7.59
CA VAL A 57 6.43 -2.68 -7.09
C VAL A 57 6.10 -1.69 -8.21
N CYS A 58 4.81 -1.42 -8.43
CA CYS A 58 4.35 -0.40 -9.37
C CYS A 58 4.55 1.01 -8.79
N ASP A 59 4.37 2.03 -9.63
CA ASP A 59 4.41 3.43 -9.22
C ASP A 59 3.32 3.75 -8.20
N PHE A 60 3.72 4.28 -7.06
CA PHE A 60 2.81 4.67 -6.00
C PHE A 60 2.10 5.98 -6.30
N LYS A 61 0.80 6.01 -6.05
CA LYS A 61 -0.02 7.22 -6.17
C LYS A 61 0.29 8.17 -5.02
N ALA A 62 0.97 9.26 -5.31
CA ALA A 62 1.39 10.26 -4.32
C ALA A 62 0.25 10.78 -3.43
N GLY A 63 -0.97 10.88 -3.97
CA GLY A 63 -2.16 11.31 -3.23
C GLY A 63 -2.48 10.46 -2.00
N SER A 64 -2.11 9.18 -2.00
CA SER A 64 -2.31 8.27 -0.86
C SER A 64 -1.57 8.72 0.40
N PHE A 65 -0.44 9.40 0.25
CA PHE A 65 0.40 9.84 1.37
C PHE A 65 -0.04 11.18 2.00
N LYS A 66 -1.05 11.85 1.44
CA LYS A 66 -1.65 13.04 2.05
C LYS A 66 -2.21 12.78 3.45
N ILE A 67 -2.71 11.58 3.69
CA ILE A 67 -3.23 11.16 5.00
C ILE A 67 -2.10 11.18 6.03
N ALA A 68 -0.97 10.56 5.73
CA ALA A 68 0.19 10.55 6.62
C ALA A 68 0.69 11.96 6.95
N LEU A 69 0.84 12.83 5.95
CA LEU A 69 1.22 14.24 6.17
C LEU A 69 0.24 15.01 7.06
N LYS A 70 -1.08 14.82 6.83
CA LYS A 70 -2.11 15.51 7.62
C LYS A 70 -2.18 15.03 9.08
N THR A 71 -1.90 13.77 9.32
CA THR A 71 -2.06 13.14 10.63
C THR A 71 -0.77 13.00 11.41
N LYS A 72 0.38 13.20 10.73
CA LYS A 72 1.72 12.93 11.26
C LYS A 72 1.91 11.48 11.73
N ALA A 73 1.08 10.58 11.22
CA ALA A 73 1.11 9.18 11.61
C ALA A 73 2.32 8.45 11.00
N PRO A 74 2.94 7.50 11.71
CA PRO A 74 4.02 6.70 11.15
C PRO A 74 3.53 5.90 9.94
N ILE A 75 4.38 5.80 8.92
CA ILE A 75 4.15 4.95 7.76
C ILE A 75 4.87 3.63 7.98
N ILE A 76 4.15 2.52 7.91
CA ILE A 76 4.74 1.18 8.02
C ILE A 76 4.73 0.55 6.62
N PRO A 77 5.88 0.53 5.92
CA PRO A 77 5.95 -0.15 4.64
C PRO A 77 5.79 -1.67 4.81
N VAL A 78 5.06 -2.29 3.91
CA VAL A 78 4.82 -3.74 3.93
C VAL A 78 5.17 -4.33 2.56
N ALA A 79 6.12 -5.26 2.53
CA ALA A 79 6.49 -5.97 1.33
C ALA A 79 5.71 -7.29 1.24
N LEU A 80 5.05 -7.50 0.11
CA LEU A 80 4.35 -8.74 -0.23
C LEU A 80 5.17 -9.49 -1.28
N ILE A 81 5.53 -10.74 -0.97
CA ILE A 81 6.29 -11.58 -1.89
C ILE A 81 5.44 -12.76 -2.32
N ASP A 82 5.45 -13.03 -3.63
CA ASP A 82 4.74 -14.13 -4.27
C ASP A 82 3.20 -14.09 -4.12
N SER A 83 2.64 -12.97 -3.66
CA SER A 83 1.18 -12.79 -3.52
C SER A 83 0.45 -12.93 -4.85
N TYR A 84 1.09 -12.59 -5.97
CA TYR A 84 0.53 -12.75 -7.32
C TYR A 84 0.25 -14.23 -7.68
N LYS A 85 0.98 -15.17 -7.07
CA LYS A 85 0.84 -16.61 -7.34
C LYS A 85 -0.52 -17.16 -6.93
N VAL A 86 -1.17 -16.55 -5.93
CA VAL A 86 -2.48 -16.96 -5.42
C VAL A 86 -3.55 -16.87 -6.51
N PHE A 87 -3.48 -15.84 -7.35
CA PHE A 87 -4.49 -15.58 -8.37
C PHE A 87 -4.05 -15.98 -9.79
N ASN A 88 -2.78 -16.32 -9.98
CA ASN A 88 -2.19 -16.54 -11.30
C ASN A 88 -1.83 -18.00 -11.56
N SER A 89 -2.12 -18.92 -10.67
CA SER A 89 -1.77 -20.30 -10.89
C SER A 89 -2.99 -21.16 -11.24
N PHE A 90 -2.95 -21.76 -12.41
CA PHE A 90 -3.68 -22.99 -12.71
C PHE A 90 -3.18 -24.19 -11.86
N ASN A 91 -2.24 -23.94 -10.97
CA ASN A 91 -1.66 -24.94 -10.08
C ASN A 91 -2.58 -25.13 -8.88
N LEU A 92 -3.16 -26.32 -8.76
CA LEU A 92 -3.94 -26.73 -7.58
C LEU A 92 -3.07 -27.08 -6.35
N GLY A 93 -1.76 -26.80 -6.43
CA GLY A 93 -0.82 -27.04 -5.34
C GLY A 93 -0.80 -25.89 -4.31
N PRO A 94 -0.20 -26.12 -3.12
CA PRO A 94 -0.07 -25.10 -2.10
C PRO A 94 0.82 -23.94 -2.59
N VAL A 95 0.38 -22.70 -2.33
CA VAL A 95 1.13 -21.49 -2.64
C VAL A 95 1.56 -20.82 -1.32
N THR A 96 2.85 -20.55 -1.20
CA THR A 96 3.40 -19.79 -0.06
C THR A 96 3.58 -18.32 -0.48
N THR A 97 3.02 -17.42 0.31
CA THR A 97 3.25 -15.99 0.20
C THR A 97 3.94 -15.48 1.45
N GLN A 98 4.69 -14.38 1.33
CA GLN A 98 5.37 -13.79 2.48
C GLN A 98 4.90 -12.34 2.67
N VAL A 99 4.74 -11.94 3.93
CA VAL A 99 4.40 -10.58 4.33
C VAL A 99 5.49 -10.07 5.27
N HIS A 100 6.19 -9.02 4.86
CA HIS A 100 7.27 -8.43 5.64
C HIS A 100 6.90 -7.01 6.06
N TYR A 101 6.77 -6.80 7.36
CA TYR A 101 6.63 -5.45 7.94
C TYR A 101 8.02 -4.84 8.10
N LEU A 102 8.24 -3.68 7.48
CA LEU A 102 9.50 -2.97 7.56
C LEU A 102 9.49 -1.99 8.74
N LYS A 103 10.68 -1.43 9.04
CA LYS A 103 10.81 -0.40 10.05
C LYS A 103 9.88 0.78 9.73
N PRO A 104 9.08 1.26 10.71
CA PRO A 104 8.25 2.44 10.53
C PRO A 104 9.07 3.67 10.11
N ILE A 105 8.52 4.44 9.19
CA ILE A 105 9.02 5.75 8.78
C ILE A 105 8.27 6.77 9.63
N LEU A 106 8.98 7.47 10.51
CA LEU A 106 8.42 8.43 11.43
C LEU A 106 8.22 9.79 10.74
N PHE A 107 7.37 10.64 11.30
CA PHE A 107 7.08 11.96 10.73
C PHE A 107 8.35 12.82 10.55
N ASP A 108 9.30 12.72 11.46
CA ASP A 108 10.57 13.45 11.37
C ASP A 108 11.39 13.09 10.12
N GLU A 109 11.20 11.87 9.58
CA GLU A 109 11.88 11.42 8.36
C GLU A 109 11.19 11.92 7.08
N TYR A 110 9.85 12.11 7.09
CA TYR A 110 9.11 12.42 5.88
C TYR A 110 8.33 13.73 5.90
N GLY A 111 8.21 14.39 7.05
CA GLY A 111 7.33 15.56 7.23
C GLY A 111 7.73 16.79 6.40
N SER A 112 8.99 16.90 6.00
CA SER A 112 9.49 17.95 5.10
C SER A 112 9.37 17.60 3.61
N LEU A 113 9.05 16.35 3.28
CA LEU A 113 8.99 15.85 1.91
C LEU A 113 7.63 16.15 1.27
N LYS A 114 7.62 16.29 -0.04
CA LYS A 114 6.40 16.33 -0.84
C LYS A 114 5.80 14.92 -0.97
N THR A 115 4.52 14.83 -1.27
CA THR A 115 3.83 13.53 -1.37
C THR A 115 4.44 12.55 -2.37
N HIS A 116 5.00 13.03 -3.48
CA HIS A 116 5.68 12.17 -4.47
C HIS A 116 7.02 11.65 -3.92
N GLU A 117 7.78 12.47 -3.19
CA GLU A 117 9.04 12.08 -2.56
C GLU A 117 8.80 11.02 -1.47
N ILE A 118 7.68 11.14 -0.73
CA ILE A 118 7.26 10.12 0.24
C ILE A 118 6.90 8.81 -0.48
N ALA A 119 6.18 8.91 -1.60
CA ALA A 119 5.82 7.75 -2.40
C ALA A 119 7.06 7.00 -2.89
N GLU A 120 8.03 7.70 -3.45
CA GLU A 120 9.32 7.15 -3.90
C GLU A 120 10.11 6.51 -2.74
N LEU A 121 10.18 7.18 -1.59
CA LEU A 121 10.85 6.66 -0.40
C LEU A 121 10.25 5.32 0.06
N VAL A 122 8.94 5.25 0.15
CA VAL A 122 8.23 4.04 0.60
C VAL A 122 8.38 2.92 -0.43
N GLN A 123 8.19 3.24 -1.71
CA GLN A 123 8.35 2.30 -2.83
C GLN A 123 9.76 1.70 -2.85
N HIS A 124 10.79 2.55 -2.74
CA HIS A 124 12.18 2.13 -2.72
C HIS A 124 12.47 1.16 -1.56
N ARG A 125 12.06 1.49 -0.33
CA ARG A 125 12.24 0.60 0.84
C ARG A 125 11.57 -0.76 0.66
N ILE A 126 10.38 -0.80 0.05
CA ILE A 126 9.68 -2.06 -0.22
C ILE A 126 10.43 -2.86 -1.29
N GLN A 127 10.82 -2.22 -2.39
CA GLN A 127 11.53 -2.90 -3.47
C GLN A 127 12.91 -3.43 -3.03
N GLU A 128 13.65 -2.66 -2.24
CA GLU A 128 14.93 -3.12 -1.64
C GLU A 128 14.72 -4.38 -0.80
N LYS A 129 13.67 -4.39 0.04
CA LYS A 129 13.35 -5.57 0.85
C LYS A 129 13.02 -6.78 -0.01
N ILE A 130 12.21 -6.61 -1.06
CA ILE A 130 11.88 -7.68 -2.00
C ILE A 130 13.15 -8.21 -2.67
N ASN A 131 14.01 -7.31 -3.17
CA ASN A 131 15.26 -7.69 -3.82
C ASN A 131 16.19 -8.45 -2.88
N SER A 132 16.30 -8.03 -1.62
CA SER A 132 17.15 -8.70 -0.62
C SER A 132 16.74 -10.15 -0.33
N ILE A 133 15.48 -10.49 -0.60
CA ILE A 133 14.96 -11.85 -0.39
C ILE A 133 15.06 -12.69 -1.66
N LEU A 134 14.77 -12.08 -2.81
CA LEU A 134 14.73 -12.80 -4.10
C LEU A 134 16.11 -12.92 -4.76
N LEU A 135 16.99 -11.95 -4.49
CA LEU A 135 18.35 -11.87 -5.01
C LEU A 135 19.34 -11.77 -3.83
N PRO A 136 19.44 -12.82 -2.97
CA PRO A 136 20.42 -12.78 -1.90
C PRO A 136 21.81 -12.62 -2.51
N GLU A 137 22.62 -11.74 -1.93
CA GLU A 137 24.03 -11.55 -2.34
C GLU A 137 24.72 -12.91 -2.32
N MET A 138 25.31 -13.27 -3.48
CA MET A 138 26.14 -14.47 -3.60
C MET A 138 27.46 -14.26 -2.88
#